data_b078ceea42ff2e6979bad99d760605f0
#
_entry.id   b078ceea42ff2e6979bad99d760605f0
#
_cell.length_a   1.000
_cell.length_b   1.000
_cell.length_c   1.000
_cell.angle_alpha   90.00
_cell.angle_beta   90.00
_cell.angle_gamma   90.00
#
_symmetry.space_group_name_H-M   'P 1'
#
loop_
_entity.id
_entity.type
_entity.pdbx_description
1 polymer ?
#
loop_
_entity_poly.entity_id
_entity_poly.type
_entity_poly.pdbx_seq_one_letter_code
_entity_poly.pdbx_strand_id
1 'polypeptide(L)'
;MKKFVALFCLALVLALPVAAMAADTGKTEGVQASPEFYAKADLSVLKGKKLGITIQSLQNAYWAGVMTALGEILQAAGAEYTIVACNDSSATQIGQIENFVSAGCDLIMVHPSDANAVEDACAEARNFGIKVMCWDDPMTNTDANWVLNNTYLGREIGKLAAAFINQHYSAEKKAEVTIIGYPQTVILLERENGIKEGLEEVAAGKYEIVATTAAIEANLAQNAVETILQAHPNCRVFTGIGAGAMIGADEALQIATGGNIPEDMGVFTTDVTKQQLGQLADPTYPAKGIIGFEGSDEDTARSCASMFALILQDNVGAKNVFRGVAPITAENVEKIISGMK
;
A
#
# COMPACT_ATOMS: atom_id res chain seq x y z
N MET A 1 -76.06 19.63 25.82
CA MET A 1 -75.29 18.40 25.68
C MET A 1 -74.60 18.43 24.29
N LYS A 2 -73.38 18.90 24.24
CA LYS A 2 -72.59 18.93 23.01
C LYS A 2 -71.46 17.87 23.09
N LYS A 3 -71.50 16.84 22.22
CA LYS A 3 -70.49 15.78 22.17
C LYS A 3 -69.31 16.32 21.37
N PHE A 4 -68.12 16.39 22.00
CA PHE A 4 -66.85 16.61 21.34
C PHE A 4 -66.37 15.26 20.79
N VAL A 5 -66.17 15.17 19.47
CA VAL A 5 -65.50 14.05 18.82
C VAL A 5 -64.04 14.50 18.61
N ALA A 6 -63.11 13.85 19.32
CA ALA A 6 -61.69 14.06 19.13
C ALA A 6 -61.21 13.22 17.95
N LEU A 7 -60.76 13.87 16.88
CA LEU A 7 -60.14 13.25 15.72
C LEU A 7 -58.65 13.05 16.01
N PHE A 8 -58.23 11.81 16.20
CA PHE A 8 -56.83 11.43 16.34
C PHE A 8 -56.20 11.31 14.95
N CYS A 9 -55.46 12.32 14.51
CA CYS A 9 -54.61 12.22 13.34
C CYS A 9 -53.35 11.42 13.68
N LEU A 10 -53.33 10.18 13.23
CA LEU A 10 -52.15 9.31 13.30
C LEU A 10 -51.19 9.74 12.15
N ALA A 11 -50.18 10.55 12.46
CA ALA A 11 -49.11 10.88 11.54
C ALA A 11 -48.19 9.67 11.36
N LEU A 12 -48.36 8.96 10.23
CA LEU A 12 -47.47 7.88 9.81
C LEU A 12 -46.16 8.51 9.30
N VAL A 13 -45.17 8.57 10.17
CA VAL A 13 -43.80 8.95 9.75
C VAL A 13 -43.22 7.76 8.99
N LEU A 14 -43.26 7.81 7.65
CA LEU A 14 -42.49 6.95 6.78
C LEU A 14 -41.00 7.31 6.95
N ALA A 15 -40.30 6.55 7.77
CA ALA A 15 -38.85 6.55 7.78
C ALA A 15 -38.39 5.90 6.47
N LEU A 16 -38.07 6.72 5.49
CA LEU A 16 -37.29 6.27 4.33
C LEU A 16 -35.90 5.89 4.84
N PRO A 17 -35.38 4.70 4.48
CA PRO A 17 -33.99 4.42 4.76
C PRO A 17 -33.15 5.42 3.96
N VAL A 18 -32.41 6.28 4.66
CA VAL A 18 -31.29 7.01 4.07
C VAL A 18 -30.31 5.93 3.68
N ALA A 19 -30.38 5.47 2.44
CA ALA A 19 -29.29 4.77 1.82
C ALA A 19 -28.11 5.76 1.87
N ALA A 20 -27.14 5.48 2.74
CA ALA A 20 -25.86 6.13 2.67
C ALA A 20 -25.33 5.81 1.26
N MET A 21 -25.40 6.77 0.37
CA MET A 21 -24.66 6.73 -0.87
C MET A 21 -23.19 6.74 -0.42
N ALA A 22 -22.59 5.56 -0.36
CA ALA A 22 -21.14 5.44 -0.38
C ALA A 22 -20.71 6.26 -1.60
N ALA A 23 -19.94 7.30 -1.38
CA ALA A 23 -19.31 8.02 -2.45
C ALA A 23 -18.48 6.97 -3.19
N ASP A 24 -18.93 6.63 -4.39
CA ASP A 24 -18.23 5.75 -5.31
C ASP A 24 -16.92 6.47 -5.70
N THR A 25 -15.89 6.20 -4.94
CA THR A 25 -14.54 6.62 -5.28
C THR A 25 -14.01 5.58 -6.26
N GLY A 26 -14.46 5.46 -7.46
CA GLY A 26 -14.07 4.45 -8.48
C GLY A 26 -12.58 4.01 -8.48
N LYS A 27 -11.85 4.40 -7.45
CA LYS A 27 -10.48 4.06 -7.09
C LYS A 27 -10.36 2.79 -6.21
N THR A 28 -11.46 2.35 -5.57
CA THR A 28 -11.46 1.17 -4.67
C THR A 28 -11.94 -0.11 -5.33
N GLU A 29 -12.58 -0.02 -6.50
CA GLU A 29 -12.98 -1.21 -7.24
C GLU A 29 -11.80 -1.79 -8.02
N GLY A 30 -11.56 -3.08 -7.84
CA GLY A 30 -10.48 -3.78 -8.52
C GLY A 30 -10.37 -5.24 -8.09
N VAL A 31 -9.36 -5.93 -8.58
CA VAL A 31 -9.05 -7.32 -8.23
C VAL A 31 -7.76 -7.36 -7.43
N GLN A 32 -7.76 -8.13 -6.33
CA GLN A 32 -6.53 -8.43 -5.60
C GLN A 32 -5.71 -9.42 -6.42
N ALA A 33 -4.49 -9.04 -6.79
CA ALA A 33 -3.57 -9.94 -7.47
C ALA A 33 -3.14 -11.08 -6.52
N SER A 34 -3.02 -12.27 -7.09
CA SER A 34 -2.53 -13.47 -6.42
C SER A 34 -1.60 -14.23 -7.38
N PRO A 35 -0.87 -15.24 -6.92
CA PRO A 35 -0.10 -16.11 -7.81
C PRO A 35 -0.96 -16.70 -8.94
N GLU A 36 -2.21 -17.09 -8.65
CA GLU A 36 -3.14 -17.64 -9.64
C GLU A 36 -3.61 -16.57 -10.64
N PHE A 37 -3.67 -15.30 -10.22
CA PHE A 37 -3.96 -14.19 -11.13
C PHE A 37 -2.84 -14.05 -12.16
N TYR A 38 -1.59 -14.00 -11.71
CA TYR A 38 -0.43 -13.87 -12.60
C TYR A 38 -0.15 -15.13 -13.43
N ALA A 39 -0.53 -16.31 -12.95
CA ALA A 39 -0.40 -17.56 -13.70
C ALA A 39 -1.22 -17.62 -14.99
N LYS A 40 -2.18 -16.71 -15.19
CA LYS A 40 -2.94 -16.56 -16.45
C LYS A 40 -2.14 -15.87 -17.56
N ALA A 41 -1.01 -15.24 -17.22
CA ALA A 41 -0.18 -14.53 -18.17
C ALA A 41 0.65 -15.51 -19.00
N ASP A 42 0.55 -15.40 -20.31
CA ASP A 42 1.45 -16.07 -21.25
C ASP A 42 2.53 -15.07 -21.68
N LEU A 43 3.72 -15.16 -21.09
CA LEU A 43 4.83 -14.26 -21.42
C LEU A 43 5.32 -14.41 -22.87
N SER A 44 4.95 -15.47 -23.59
CA SER A 44 5.32 -15.62 -25.00
C SER A 44 4.70 -14.57 -25.92
N VAL A 45 3.59 -13.93 -25.48
CA VAL A 45 2.95 -12.81 -26.22
C VAL A 45 3.83 -11.56 -26.28
N LEU A 46 4.82 -11.45 -25.38
CA LEU A 46 5.77 -10.34 -25.35
C LEU A 46 6.80 -10.43 -26.50
N LYS A 47 6.97 -11.59 -27.11
CA LYS A 47 7.95 -11.80 -28.17
C LYS A 47 7.69 -10.86 -29.37
N GLY A 48 8.71 -10.06 -29.69
CA GLY A 48 8.65 -9.08 -30.78
C GLY A 48 7.77 -7.86 -30.48
N LYS A 49 7.25 -7.73 -29.26
CA LYS A 49 6.52 -6.54 -28.80
C LYS A 49 7.47 -5.44 -28.43
N LYS A 50 7.08 -4.20 -28.69
CA LYS A 50 7.82 -3.01 -28.37
C LYS A 50 7.22 -2.32 -27.16
N LEU A 51 7.98 -2.23 -26.07
CA LEU A 51 7.52 -1.78 -24.77
C LEU A 51 8.25 -0.50 -24.35
N GLY A 52 7.50 0.55 -24.06
CA GLY A 52 7.99 1.80 -23.48
C GLY A 52 7.75 1.82 -21.97
N ILE A 53 8.76 2.11 -21.18
CA ILE A 53 8.67 2.14 -19.72
C ILE A 53 9.24 3.46 -19.23
N THR A 54 8.39 4.31 -18.63
CA THR A 54 8.82 5.54 -17.99
C THR A 54 8.56 5.46 -16.50
N ILE A 55 9.63 5.67 -15.72
CA ILE A 55 9.60 5.60 -14.26
C ILE A 55 9.96 6.94 -13.64
N GLN A 56 9.39 7.24 -12.48
CA GLN A 56 9.58 8.49 -11.74
C GLN A 56 11.08 8.74 -11.48
N SER A 57 11.79 7.77 -10.93
CA SER A 57 13.22 7.89 -10.61
C SER A 57 13.89 6.52 -10.57
N LEU A 58 15.16 6.44 -11.00
CA LEU A 58 16.03 5.27 -10.80
C LEU A 58 17.05 5.47 -9.67
N GLN A 59 16.94 6.57 -8.92
CA GLN A 59 17.76 6.79 -7.71
C GLN A 59 17.21 6.03 -6.51
N ASN A 60 15.92 5.65 -6.52
CA ASN A 60 15.35 4.73 -5.56
C ASN A 60 15.84 3.31 -5.85
N ALA A 61 16.54 2.70 -4.88
CA ALA A 61 17.19 1.39 -5.06
C ALA A 61 16.18 0.26 -5.37
N TYR A 62 14.99 0.29 -4.76
CA TYR A 62 13.93 -0.69 -5.05
C TYR A 62 13.45 -0.57 -6.49
N TRP A 63 13.12 0.63 -6.95
CA TRP A 63 12.68 0.82 -8.33
C TRP A 63 13.76 0.46 -9.35
N ALA A 64 15.01 0.81 -9.06
CA ALA A 64 16.15 0.45 -9.92
C ALA A 64 16.33 -1.07 -9.98
N GLY A 65 16.22 -1.78 -8.87
CA GLY A 65 16.29 -3.24 -8.80
C GLY A 65 15.17 -3.89 -9.62
N VAL A 66 13.93 -3.47 -9.41
CA VAL A 66 12.78 -3.99 -10.19
C VAL A 66 12.94 -3.72 -11.68
N MET A 67 13.39 -2.53 -12.09
CA MET A 67 13.58 -2.21 -13.52
C MET A 67 14.73 -3.00 -14.16
N THR A 68 15.78 -3.28 -13.41
CA THR A 68 16.88 -4.15 -13.87
C THR A 68 16.37 -5.57 -14.12
N ALA A 69 15.70 -6.16 -13.13
CA ALA A 69 15.13 -7.50 -13.24
C ALA A 69 14.04 -7.59 -14.34
N LEU A 70 13.22 -6.55 -14.47
CA LEU A 70 12.21 -6.46 -15.53
C LEU A 70 12.88 -6.48 -16.93
N GLY A 71 13.94 -5.71 -17.12
CA GLY A 71 14.70 -5.70 -18.37
C GLY A 71 15.21 -7.09 -18.73
N GLU A 72 15.78 -7.84 -17.78
CA GLU A 72 16.25 -9.21 -18.00
C GLU A 72 15.09 -10.16 -18.39
N ILE A 73 13.93 -10.05 -17.73
CA ILE A 73 12.75 -10.86 -18.06
C ILE A 73 12.23 -10.53 -19.46
N LEU A 74 12.13 -9.25 -19.83
CA LEU A 74 11.66 -8.81 -21.14
C LEU A 74 12.62 -9.25 -22.26
N GLN A 75 13.92 -9.14 -22.02
CA GLN A 75 14.94 -9.64 -22.94
C GLN A 75 14.82 -11.16 -23.16
N ALA A 76 14.65 -11.92 -22.07
CA ALA A 76 14.47 -13.38 -22.15
C ALA A 76 13.17 -13.75 -22.88
N ALA A 77 12.11 -12.95 -22.76
CA ALA A 77 10.85 -13.13 -23.49
C ALA A 77 10.96 -12.71 -24.98
N GLY A 78 12.05 -12.09 -25.41
CA GLY A 78 12.27 -11.62 -26.78
C GLY A 78 11.48 -10.36 -27.12
N ALA A 79 11.19 -9.51 -26.14
CA ALA A 79 10.59 -8.19 -26.34
C ALA A 79 11.67 -7.15 -26.70
N GLU A 80 11.27 -6.13 -27.46
CA GLU A 80 12.02 -4.87 -27.58
C GLU A 80 11.54 -3.93 -26.48
N TYR A 81 12.45 -3.34 -25.71
CA TYR A 81 12.04 -2.44 -24.64
C TYR A 81 12.98 -1.25 -24.45
N THR A 82 12.41 -0.19 -23.90
CA THR A 82 13.16 1.01 -23.48
C THR A 82 12.67 1.42 -22.10
N ILE A 83 13.60 1.53 -21.14
CA ILE A 83 13.33 1.99 -19.76
C ILE A 83 14.03 3.33 -19.58
N VAL A 84 13.27 4.36 -19.18
CA VAL A 84 13.79 5.72 -18.93
C VAL A 84 13.21 6.27 -17.63
N ALA A 85 13.98 7.13 -16.95
CA ALA A 85 13.52 7.88 -15.78
C ALA A 85 13.18 9.32 -16.17
N CYS A 86 12.09 9.86 -15.60
CA CYS A 86 11.72 11.26 -15.77
C CYS A 86 12.33 12.18 -14.72
N ASN A 87 12.97 11.61 -13.67
CA ASN A 87 13.60 12.34 -12.57
C ASN A 87 12.65 13.37 -11.92
N ASP A 88 11.46 12.94 -11.54
CA ASP A 88 10.40 13.74 -10.92
C ASP A 88 9.87 14.90 -11.77
N SER A 89 10.13 14.89 -13.08
CA SER A 89 9.68 15.92 -14.03
C SER A 89 8.55 15.41 -14.91
N SER A 90 7.32 15.88 -14.64
CA SER A 90 6.14 15.55 -15.45
C SER A 90 6.28 16.01 -16.90
N ALA A 91 6.91 17.16 -17.14
CA ALA A 91 7.16 17.65 -18.51
C ALA A 91 8.11 16.70 -19.27
N THR A 92 9.16 16.19 -18.60
CA THR A 92 10.04 15.16 -19.18
C THR A 92 9.27 13.87 -19.45
N GLN A 93 8.40 13.47 -18.53
CA GLN A 93 7.64 12.23 -18.66
C GLN A 93 6.62 12.28 -19.80
N ILE A 94 5.93 13.40 -19.99
CA ILE A 94 5.07 13.63 -21.16
C ILE A 94 5.85 13.43 -22.45
N GLY A 95 7.00 14.10 -22.59
CA GLY A 95 7.85 13.93 -23.79
C GLY A 95 8.34 12.48 -23.98
N GLN A 96 8.58 11.72 -22.92
CA GLN A 96 8.93 10.30 -23.00
C GLN A 96 7.76 9.47 -23.53
N ILE A 97 6.53 9.72 -23.05
CA ILE A 97 5.31 9.05 -23.54
C ILE A 97 5.11 9.36 -25.02
N GLU A 98 5.19 10.63 -25.44
CA GLU A 98 5.08 11.05 -26.83
C GLU A 98 6.15 10.37 -27.73
N ASN A 99 7.37 10.22 -27.23
CA ASN A 99 8.43 9.51 -27.94
C ASN A 99 8.10 8.01 -28.10
N PHE A 100 7.50 7.36 -27.10
CA PHE A 100 7.05 5.98 -27.19
C PHE A 100 5.89 5.82 -28.18
N VAL A 101 4.97 6.78 -28.22
CA VAL A 101 3.90 6.82 -29.25
C VAL A 101 4.52 6.92 -30.64
N SER A 102 5.44 7.87 -30.86
CA SER A 102 6.14 8.06 -32.14
C SER A 102 6.97 6.85 -32.55
N ALA A 103 7.52 6.12 -31.57
CA ALA A 103 8.28 4.91 -31.80
C ALA A 103 7.40 3.69 -32.13
N GLY A 104 6.07 3.81 -32.02
CA GLY A 104 5.12 2.73 -32.28
C GLY A 104 5.21 1.60 -31.25
N CYS A 105 5.27 1.94 -29.96
CA CYS A 105 5.20 0.93 -28.91
C CYS A 105 3.85 0.21 -28.91
N ASP A 106 3.84 -1.08 -28.54
CA ASP A 106 2.61 -1.86 -28.34
C ASP A 106 2.00 -1.59 -26.97
N LEU A 107 2.85 -1.31 -25.96
CA LEU A 107 2.45 -1.00 -24.59
C LEU A 107 3.40 0.04 -23.99
N ILE A 108 2.83 0.96 -23.22
CA ILE A 108 3.57 1.92 -22.40
C ILE A 108 3.23 1.68 -20.93
N MET A 109 4.24 1.48 -20.08
CA MET A 109 4.11 1.54 -18.64
C MET A 109 4.52 2.91 -18.13
N VAL A 110 3.67 3.51 -17.30
CA VAL A 110 3.90 4.80 -16.65
C VAL A 110 3.92 4.61 -15.14
N HIS A 111 5.04 4.90 -14.49
CA HIS A 111 5.11 5.15 -13.06
C HIS A 111 5.18 6.68 -12.90
N PRO A 112 4.06 7.36 -12.63
CA PRO A 112 3.96 8.79 -12.84
C PRO A 112 4.69 9.59 -11.76
N SER A 113 5.31 10.70 -12.16
CA SER A 113 5.76 11.74 -11.23
C SER A 113 4.57 12.56 -10.69
N ASP A 114 3.55 12.74 -11.52
CA ASP A 114 2.24 13.31 -11.19
C ASP A 114 1.22 12.66 -12.14
N ALA A 115 0.32 11.87 -11.58
CA ALA A 115 -0.68 11.13 -12.35
C ALA A 115 -1.60 12.04 -13.17
N ASN A 116 -2.01 13.18 -12.60
CA ASN A 116 -2.91 14.11 -13.29
C ASN A 116 -2.20 14.79 -14.47
N ALA A 117 -0.91 15.11 -14.33
CA ALA A 117 -0.16 15.80 -15.35
C ALA A 117 0.07 14.96 -16.63
N VAL A 118 0.13 13.64 -16.50
CA VAL A 118 0.41 12.73 -17.63
C VAL A 118 -0.84 12.08 -18.25
N GLU A 119 -2.02 12.34 -17.69
CA GLU A 119 -3.29 11.75 -18.15
C GLU A 119 -3.57 12.00 -19.65
N ASP A 120 -3.36 13.23 -20.13
CA ASP A 120 -3.64 13.57 -21.53
C ASP A 120 -2.68 12.85 -22.49
N ALA A 121 -1.41 12.74 -22.15
CA ALA A 121 -0.44 11.98 -22.94
C ALA A 121 -0.78 10.48 -22.97
N CYS A 122 -1.25 9.92 -21.87
CA CYS A 122 -1.74 8.54 -21.82
C CYS A 122 -3.02 8.35 -22.67
N ALA A 123 -3.94 9.31 -22.64
CA ALA A 123 -5.13 9.31 -23.48
C ALA A 123 -4.75 9.32 -24.98
N GLU A 124 -3.77 10.15 -25.36
CA GLU A 124 -3.29 10.20 -26.74
C GLU A 124 -2.65 8.88 -27.15
N ALA A 125 -1.79 8.28 -26.33
CA ALA A 125 -1.20 6.97 -26.60
C ALA A 125 -2.29 5.92 -26.86
N ARG A 126 -3.34 5.88 -26.05
CA ARG A 126 -4.48 4.96 -26.23
C ARG A 126 -5.27 5.25 -27.51
N ASN A 127 -5.43 6.51 -27.92
CA ASN A 127 -6.07 6.87 -29.17
C ASN A 127 -5.28 6.35 -30.40
N PHE A 128 -3.97 6.16 -30.27
CA PHE A 128 -3.13 5.49 -31.28
C PHE A 128 -3.18 3.97 -31.19
N GLY A 129 -3.99 3.40 -30.29
CA GLY A 129 -4.14 1.95 -30.11
C GLY A 129 -3.05 1.31 -29.24
N ILE A 130 -2.22 2.11 -28.58
CA ILE A 130 -1.18 1.65 -27.68
C ILE A 130 -1.81 1.32 -26.34
N LYS A 131 -1.48 0.16 -25.76
CA LYS A 131 -1.90 -0.19 -24.41
C LYS A 131 -1.15 0.63 -23.37
N VAL A 132 -1.82 1.08 -22.33
CA VAL A 132 -1.22 1.87 -21.25
C VAL A 132 -1.46 1.21 -19.90
N MET A 133 -0.38 0.98 -19.16
CA MET A 133 -0.40 0.51 -17.78
C MET A 133 0.14 1.60 -16.86
N CYS A 134 -0.56 1.89 -15.77
CA CYS A 134 0.01 2.68 -14.68
C CYS A 134 0.52 1.77 -13.56
N TRP A 135 1.64 2.13 -12.97
CA TRP A 135 2.18 1.55 -11.75
C TRP A 135 2.09 2.57 -10.61
N ASP A 136 1.59 2.12 -9.46
CA ASP A 136 1.40 2.80 -8.16
C ASP A 136 0.24 3.79 -8.07
N ASP A 137 -0.08 4.58 -9.10
CA ASP A 137 -1.20 5.52 -9.05
C ASP A 137 -2.40 5.08 -9.89
N PRO A 138 -3.63 5.18 -9.40
CA PRO A 138 -4.82 4.89 -10.20
C PRO A 138 -5.09 6.04 -11.18
N MET A 139 -4.91 5.77 -12.47
CA MET A 139 -5.14 6.71 -13.57
C MET A 139 -6.40 6.35 -14.36
N THR A 140 -7.01 7.37 -14.99
CA THR A 140 -8.22 7.20 -15.82
C THR A 140 -7.87 6.69 -17.20
N ASN A 141 -6.86 7.26 -17.85
CA ASN A 141 -6.49 6.97 -19.24
C ASN A 141 -5.47 5.84 -19.38
N THR A 142 -5.76 4.69 -18.76
CA THR A 142 -4.97 3.47 -18.82
C THR A 142 -5.84 2.27 -19.19
N ASP A 143 -5.25 1.17 -19.62
CA ASP A 143 -5.93 -0.11 -19.78
C ASP A 143 -5.97 -0.88 -18.47
N ALA A 144 -4.94 -0.73 -17.63
CA ALA A 144 -4.91 -1.23 -16.26
C ALA A 144 -4.03 -0.35 -15.37
N ASN A 145 -4.40 -0.29 -14.09
CA ASN A 145 -3.60 0.30 -13.02
C ASN A 145 -3.12 -0.82 -12.10
N TRP A 146 -1.82 -0.93 -11.89
CA TRP A 146 -1.20 -1.91 -11.00
C TRP A 146 -0.74 -1.18 -9.74
N VAL A 147 -1.59 -1.20 -8.72
CA VAL A 147 -1.57 -0.26 -7.59
C VAL A 147 -1.59 -0.97 -6.24
N LEU A 148 -1.35 -0.23 -5.17
CA LEU A 148 -1.57 -0.69 -3.81
C LEU A 148 -2.99 -0.32 -3.36
N ASN A 149 -3.66 -1.27 -2.71
CA ASN A 149 -4.86 -0.97 -1.95
C ASN A 149 -4.45 -0.52 -0.55
N ASN A 150 -4.40 0.80 -0.32
CA ASN A 150 -3.92 1.35 0.94
C ASN A 150 -4.82 1.01 2.13
N THR A 151 -6.14 0.92 1.95
CA THR A 151 -7.05 0.45 3.01
C THR A 151 -6.77 -1.01 3.35
N TYR A 152 -6.59 -1.87 2.34
CA TYR A 152 -6.25 -3.28 2.57
C TYR A 152 -4.88 -3.44 3.25
N LEU A 153 -3.86 -2.71 2.79
CA LEU A 153 -2.53 -2.70 3.42
C LEU A 153 -2.61 -2.30 4.89
N GLY A 154 -3.33 -1.21 5.18
CA GLY A 154 -3.57 -0.77 6.56
C GLY A 154 -4.31 -1.83 7.38
N ARG A 155 -5.32 -2.48 6.81
CA ARG A 155 -6.07 -3.55 7.49
C ARG A 155 -5.16 -4.73 7.87
N GLU A 156 -4.26 -5.12 7.00
CA GLU A 156 -3.30 -6.20 7.30
C GLU A 156 -2.29 -5.79 8.39
N ILE A 157 -1.85 -4.52 8.44
CA ILE A 157 -1.05 -3.99 9.57
C ILE A 157 -1.84 -4.10 10.87
N GLY A 158 -3.11 -3.64 10.86
CA GLY A 158 -4.01 -3.71 12.01
C GLY A 158 -4.25 -5.14 12.48
N LYS A 159 -4.46 -6.09 11.58
CA LYS A 159 -4.63 -7.52 11.90
C LYS A 159 -3.37 -8.11 12.54
N LEU A 160 -2.19 -7.76 12.03
CA LEU A 160 -0.92 -8.24 12.58
C LEU A 160 -0.73 -7.74 14.02
N ALA A 161 -0.99 -6.46 14.28
CA ALA A 161 -0.99 -5.90 15.62
C ALA A 161 -2.06 -6.52 16.52
N ALA A 162 -3.26 -6.75 15.99
CA ALA A 162 -4.38 -7.36 16.73
C ALA A 162 -4.10 -8.82 17.11
N ALA A 163 -3.41 -9.58 16.24
CA ALA A 163 -2.97 -10.93 16.58
C ALA A 163 -2.00 -10.92 17.77
N PHE A 164 -1.08 -9.97 17.82
CA PHE A 164 -0.19 -9.76 18.96
C PHE A 164 -0.97 -9.35 20.23
N ILE A 165 -1.94 -8.42 20.10
CA ILE A 165 -2.81 -8.02 21.22
C ILE A 165 -3.54 -9.23 21.78
N ASN A 166 -4.06 -10.13 20.94
CA ASN A 166 -4.75 -11.33 21.40
C ASN A 166 -3.87 -12.32 22.18
N GLN A 167 -2.55 -12.25 22.00
CA GLN A 167 -1.59 -13.10 22.75
C GLN A 167 -1.24 -12.53 24.14
N HIS A 168 -1.24 -11.19 24.29
CA HIS A 168 -0.68 -10.53 25.47
C HIS A 168 -1.72 -9.78 26.31
N TYR A 169 -2.95 -9.54 25.77
CA TYR A 169 -3.96 -8.69 26.36
C TYR A 169 -5.34 -9.37 26.39
N SER A 170 -6.24 -8.84 27.21
CA SER A 170 -7.61 -9.33 27.34
C SER A 170 -8.61 -8.17 27.42
N ALA A 171 -9.90 -8.48 27.53
CA ALA A 171 -10.93 -7.45 27.72
C ALA A 171 -10.81 -6.72 29.09
N GLU A 172 -10.27 -7.40 30.10
CA GLU A 172 -10.03 -6.85 31.45
C GLU A 172 -8.72 -6.06 31.54
N LYS A 173 -7.70 -6.43 30.73
CA LYS A 173 -6.41 -5.74 30.60
C LYS A 173 -6.20 -5.37 29.14
N LYS A 174 -6.79 -4.26 28.72
CA LYS A 174 -6.70 -3.78 27.34
C LYS A 174 -5.30 -3.27 27.00
N ALA A 175 -4.92 -3.45 25.73
CA ALA A 175 -3.74 -2.82 25.16
C ALA A 175 -4.00 -1.32 24.93
N GLU A 176 -3.12 -0.46 25.39
CA GLU A 176 -3.05 0.92 24.89
C GLU A 176 -2.31 0.93 23.56
N VAL A 177 -2.97 1.46 22.51
CA VAL A 177 -2.48 1.48 21.12
C VAL A 177 -2.26 2.90 20.66
N THR A 178 -1.12 3.15 20.03
CA THR A 178 -0.85 4.37 19.28
C THR A 178 -0.82 4.10 17.78
N ILE A 179 -1.44 5.00 17.00
CA ILE A 179 -1.35 4.99 15.53
C ILE A 179 -0.48 6.18 15.08
N ILE A 180 0.61 5.89 14.37
CA ILE A 180 1.48 6.88 13.76
C ILE A 180 1.07 7.00 12.29
N GLY A 181 0.20 7.97 12.01
CA GLY A 181 -0.43 8.21 10.72
C GLY A 181 0.16 9.41 9.96
N TYR A 182 -0.49 9.78 8.87
CA TYR A 182 -0.25 11.03 8.14
C TYR A 182 -1.50 11.44 7.35
N PRO A 183 -2.55 11.96 8.02
CA PRO A 183 -3.87 12.18 7.43
C PRO A 183 -3.93 13.29 6.39
N GLN A 184 -2.85 14.07 6.22
CA GLN A 184 -2.74 15.13 5.22
C GLN A 184 -2.70 14.59 3.78
N THR A 185 -2.32 13.33 3.59
CA THR A 185 -2.28 12.64 2.30
C THR A 185 -3.37 11.58 2.24
N VAL A 186 -4.24 11.63 1.25
CA VAL A 186 -5.43 10.77 1.13
C VAL A 186 -5.08 9.28 1.22
N ILE A 187 -4.08 8.81 0.47
CA ILE A 187 -3.67 7.41 0.46
C ILE A 187 -3.12 6.93 1.81
N LEU A 188 -2.49 7.82 2.58
CA LEU A 188 -1.97 7.51 3.91
C LEU A 188 -3.08 7.56 4.99
N LEU A 189 -4.10 8.40 4.80
CA LEU A 189 -5.32 8.38 5.62
C LEU A 189 -6.13 7.08 5.37
N GLU A 190 -6.22 6.61 4.13
CA GLU A 190 -6.83 5.32 3.81
C GLU A 190 -6.10 4.17 4.54
N ARG A 191 -4.76 4.21 4.57
CA ARG A 191 -3.94 3.23 5.29
C ARG A 191 -4.17 3.29 6.79
N GLU A 192 -4.21 4.49 7.39
CA GLU A 192 -4.54 4.70 8.81
C GLU A 192 -5.93 4.15 9.16
N ASN A 193 -6.94 4.42 8.32
CA ASN A 193 -8.29 3.90 8.51
C ASN A 193 -8.31 2.37 8.42
N GLY A 194 -7.58 1.79 7.47
CA GLY A 194 -7.39 0.35 7.37
C GLY A 194 -6.80 -0.26 8.65
N ILE A 195 -5.80 0.37 9.28
CA ILE A 195 -5.24 -0.10 10.55
C ILE A 195 -6.34 -0.20 11.62
N LYS A 196 -7.20 0.81 11.74
CA LYS A 196 -8.33 0.81 12.69
C LYS A 196 -9.32 -0.33 12.40
N GLU A 197 -9.63 -0.56 11.12
CA GLU A 197 -10.48 -1.67 10.69
C GLU A 197 -9.89 -3.04 11.06
N GLY A 198 -8.59 -3.25 10.81
CA GLY A 198 -7.91 -4.50 11.13
C GLY A 198 -7.81 -4.79 12.63
N LEU A 199 -7.57 -3.76 13.44
CA LEU A 199 -7.60 -3.85 14.90
C LEU A 199 -8.98 -4.27 15.40
N GLU A 200 -10.04 -3.63 14.89
CA GLU A 200 -11.42 -3.94 15.29
C GLU A 200 -11.87 -5.33 14.83
N GLU A 201 -11.49 -5.75 13.62
CA GLU A 201 -11.86 -7.05 13.07
C GLU A 201 -11.34 -8.22 13.93
N VAL A 202 -10.13 -8.09 14.51
CA VAL A 202 -9.44 -9.22 15.14
C VAL A 202 -9.33 -9.10 16.66
N ALA A 203 -9.24 -7.89 17.22
CA ALA A 203 -9.03 -7.66 18.65
C ALA A 203 -10.10 -6.78 19.30
N ALA A 204 -11.32 -6.75 18.77
CA ALA A 204 -12.43 -5.97 19.33
C ALA A 204 -12.57 -6.14 20.85
N GLY A 205 -12.66 -5.02 21.57
CA GLY A 205 -12.82 -4.98 23.02
C GLY A 205 -11.54 -5.23 23.83
N LYS A 206 -10.40 -5.58 23.21
CA LYS A 206 -9.12 -5.86 23.90
C LYS A 206 -8.09 -4.74 23.78
N TYR A 207 -8.42 -3.65 23.14
CA TYR A 207 -7.54 -2.50 22.97
C TYR A 207 -8.29 -1.18 23.15
N GLU A 208 -7.52 -0.11 23.30
CA GLU A 208 -7.95 1.28 23.25
C GLU A 208 -6.92 2.09 22.48
N ILE A 209 -7.35 2.88 21.50
CA ILE A 209 -6.47 3.82 20.81
C ILE A 209 -6.34 5.05 21.71
N VAL A 210 -5.19 5.19 22.37
CA VAL A 210 -4.91 6.30 23.30
C VAL A 210 -4.32 7.52 22.60
N ALA A 211 -3.70 7.33 21.43
CA ALA A 211 -3.17 8.42 20.64
C ALA A 211 -3.16 8.11 19.14
N THR A 212 -3.34 9.16 18.34
CA THR A 212 -3.03 9.17 16.90
C THR A 212 -2.16 10.39 16.64
N THR A 213 -1.04 10.21 15.97
CA THR A 213 -0.10 11.29 15.67
C THR A 213 0.29 11.29 14.20
N ALA A 214 0.67 12.45 13.66
CA ALA A 214 1.09 12.59 12.28
C ALA A 214 2.62 12.66 12.20
N ALA A 215 3.25 11.58 11.73
CA ALA A 215 4.70 11.54 11.53
C ALA A 215 5.05 10.56 10.40
N ILE A 216 5.67 11.08 9.34
CA ILE A 216 6.14 10.27 8.21
C ILE A 216 7.65 10.00 8.30
N GLU A 217 8.40 10.87 8.97
CA GLU A 217 9.84 10.76 9.16
C GLU A 217 10.19 10.17 10.53
N ALA A 218 11.29 9.43 10.60
CA ALA A 218 11.70 8.73 11.82
C ALA A 218 11.93 9.67 13.02
N ASN A 219 12.58 10.81 12.83
CA ASN A 219 12.80 11.79 13.89
C ASN A 219 11.51 12.39 14.43
N LEU A 220 10.52 12.63 13.57
CA LEU A 220 9.20 13.13 13.98
C LEU A 220 8.42 12.07 14.72
N ALA A 221 8.48 10.81 14.26
CA ALA A 221 7.86 9.68 14.93
C ALA A 221 8.49 9.42 16.30
N GLN A 222 9.80 9.48 16.43
CA GLN A 222 10.51 9.35 17.70
C GLN A 222 10.02 10.39 18.70
N ASN A 223 10.07 11.67 18.35
CA ASN A 223 9.64 12.78 19.23
C ASN A 223 8.16 12.64 19.65
N ALA A 224 7.30 12.19 18.72
CA ALA A 224 5.89 11.96 18.99
C ALA A 224 5.70 10.81 19.99
N VAL A 225 6.38 9.67 19.79
CA VAL A 225 6.31 8.52 20.71
C VAL A 225 6.84 8.87 22.09
N GLU A 226 7.96 9.58 22.20
CA GLU A 226 8.49 10.06 23.50
C GLU A 226 7.44 10.92 24.24
N THR A 227 6.74 11.81 23.52
CA THR A 227 5.67 12.64 24.09
C THR A 227 4.46 11.79 24.53
N ILE A 228 4.07 10.81 23.71
CA ILE A 228 2.94 9.92 24.02
C ILE A 228 3.25 9.08 25.25
N LEU A 229 4.47 8.57 25.40
CA LEU A 229 4.86 7.78 26.56
C LEU A 229 4.84 8.58 27.88
N GLN A 230 5.01 9.92 27.83
CA GLN A 230 4.84 10.78 29.01
C GLN A 230 3.39 10.87 29.45
N ALA A 231 2.45 10.90 28.49
CA ALA A 231 1.00 10.97 28.76
C ALA A 231 0.39 9.58 29.03
N HIS A 232 0.90 8.55 28.33
CA HIS A 232 0.42 7.17 28.34
C HIS A 232 1.58 6.20 28.61
N PRO A 233 2.09 6.13 29.85
CA PRO A 233 3.29 5.31 30.17
C PRO A 233 3.06 3.81 30.04
N ASN A 234 1.79 3.38 29.92
CA ASN A 234 1.42 1.98 29.69
C ASN A 234 1.21 1.64 28.20
N CYS A 235 1.34 2.62 27.29
CA CYS A 235 1.21 2.38 25.87
C CYS A 235 2.38 1.48 25.39
N ARG A 236 2.03 0.31 24.84
CA ARG A 236 2.99 -0.72 24.44
C ARG A 236 2.81 -1.22 23.02
N VAL A 237 1.68 -0.88 22.37
CA VAL A 237 1.43 -1.31 21.01
C VAL A 237 1.40 -0.08 20.09
N PHE A 238 2.26 -0.08 19.10
CA PHE A 238 2.40 1.00 18.15
C PHE A 238 2.19 0.47 16.74
N THR A 239 1.35 1.16 15.99
CA THR A 239 1.13 0.87 14.58
C THR A 239 1.48 2.09 13.74
N GLY A 240 1.94 1.89 12.52
CA GLY A 240 2.33 3.02 11.68
C GLY A 240 2.19 2.77 10.19
N ILE A 241 2.09 3.86 9.46
CA ILE A 241 1.81 3.85 8.02
C ILE A 241 3.03 3.66 7.12
N GLY A 242 4.23 3.54 7.69
CA GLY A 242 5.45 3.43 6.90
C GLY A 242 6.72 3.23 7.72
N ALA A 243 7.87 3.18 7.04
CA ALA A 243 9.17 2.91 7.62
C ALA A 243 9.57 3.91 8.72
N GLY A 244 9.33 5.20 8.51
CA GLY A 244 9.67 6.22 9.49
C GLY A 244 8.95 6.03 10.81
N ALA A 245 7.70 5.56 10.78
CA ALA A 245 6.94 5.26 11.99
C ALA A 245 7.59 4.13 12.82
N MET A 246 8.05 3.04 12.17
CA MET A 246 8.74 1.96 12.86
C MET A 246 10.07 2.42 13.44
N ILE A 247 10.91 2.99 12.60
CA ILE A 247 12.27 3.39 12.99
C ILE A 247 12.22 4.36 14.18
N GLY A 248 11.36 5.38 14.12
CA GLY A 248 11.23 6.35 15.19
C GLY A 248 10.60 5.78 16.46
N ALA A 249 9.58 4.92 16.35
CA ALA A 249 8.99 4.26 17.50
C ALA A 249 9.98 3.32 18.18
N ASP A 250 10.71 2.53 17.40
CA ASP A 250 11.74 1.60 17.93
C ASP A 250 12.80 2.36 18.73
N GLU A 251 13.34 3.45 18.20
CA GLU A 251 14.34 4.27 18.91
C GLU A 251 13.79 4.87 20.22
N ALA A 252 12.58 5.44 20.18
CA ALA A 252 11.95 6.00 21.38
C ALA A 252 11.72 4.92 22.46
N LEU A 253 11.26 3.75 22.07
CA LEU A 253 10.98 2.64 22.98
C LEU A 253 12.26 2.00 23.53
N GLN A 254 13.30 1.89 22.74
CA GLN A 254 14.64 1.50 23.19
C GLN A 254 15.16 2.43 24.30
N ILE A 255 15.04 3.72 24.10
CA ILE A 255 15.45 4.73 25.09
C ILE A 255 14.59 4.62 26.35
N ALA A 256 13.27 4.55 26.20
CA ALA A 256 12.33 4.51 27.33
C ALA A 256 12.46 3.26 28.21
N THR A 257 12.85 2.14 27.61
CA THR A 257 13.00 0.84 28.32
C THR A 257 14.44 0.54 28.72
N GLY A 258 15.40 1.37 28.32
CA GLY A 258 16.83 1.09 28.52
C GLY A 258 17.28 -0.19 27.80
N GLY A 259 16.66 -0.53 26.69
CA GLY A 259 16.92 -1.72 25.90
C GLY A 259 16.27 -3.02 26.44
N ASN A 260 15.52 -2.94 27.55
CA ASN A 260 14.79 -4.08 28.10
C ASN A 260 13.34 -4.08 27.61
N ILE A 261 13.13 -4.53 26.37
CA ILE A 261 11.82 -4.49 25.72
C ILE A 261 10.88 -5.52 26.38
N PRO A 262 9.71 -5.07 26.94
CA PRO A 262 8.73 -5.98 27.49
C PRO A 262 8.14 -6.92 26.40
N GLU A 263 7.80 -8.14 26.79
CA GLU A 263 7.21 -9.13 25.85
C GLU A 263 5.87 -8.69 25.28
N ASP A 264 5.11 -7.86 26.02
CA ASP A 264 3.83 -7.30 25.60
C ASP A 264 3.97 -5.94 24.84
N MET A 265 5.20 -5.58 24.42
CA MET A 265 5.47 -4.38 23.60
C MET A 265 5.76 -4.74 22.16
N GLY A 266 5.12 -4.02 21.20
CA GLY A 266 5.32 -4.28 19.78
C GLY A 266 5.05 -3.10 18.87
N VAL A 267 5.82 -3.02 17.78
CA VAL A 267 5.68 -2.04 16.68
C VAL A 267 5.34 -2.79 15.39
N PHE A 268 4.31 -2.30 14.69
CA PHE A 268 3.76 -2.91 13.47
C PHE A 268 3.57 -1.85 12.39
N THR A 269 4.19 -2.03 11.23
CA THR A 269 4.16 -1.03 10.15
C THR A 269 4.14 -1.67 8.76
N THR A 270 4.46 -0.88 7.76
CA THR A 270 4.71 -1.31 6.38
C THR A 270 6.00 -0.71 5.85
N ASP A 271 6.22 -0.84 4.58
CA ASP A 271 7.46 -0.68 3.83
C ASP A 271 8.45 -1.81 4.14
N VAL A 272 9.54 -1.89 3.40
CA VAL A 272 10.55 -2.94 3.61
C VAL A 272 11.92 -2.32 3.35
N THR A 273 12.46 -1.65 4.37
CA THR A 273 13.82 -1.13 4.30
C THR A 273 14.79 -2.08 4.99
N LYS A 274 16.06 -2.04 4.61
CA LYS A 274 17.10 -2.84 5.26
C LYS A 274 17.18 -2.57 6.76
N GLN A 275 16.96 -1.32 7.18
CA GLN A 275 16.94 -0.95 8.59
C GLN A 275 15.78 -1.60 9.33
N GLN A 276 14.55 -1.52 8.81
CA GLN A 276 13.39 -2.17 9.41
C GLN A 276 13.57 -3.68 9.53
N LEU A 277 14.08 -4.31 8.49
CA LEU A 277 14.35 -5.77 8.53
C LEU A 277 15.42 -6.11 9.56
N GLY A 278 16.47 -5.30 9.69
CA GLY A 278 17.48 -5.46 10.74
C GLY A 278 16.89 -5.33 12.15
N GLN A 279 16.04 -4.32 12.39
CA GLN A 279 15.34 -4.13 13.66
C GLN A 279 14.37 -5.29 13.95
N LEU A 280 13.65 -5.78 12.94
CA LEU A 280 12.72 -6.91 13.11
C LEU A 280 13.45 -8.25 13.38
N ALA A 281 14.64 -8.43 12.83
CA ALA A 281 15.47 -9.63 13.06
C ALA A 281 16.16 -9.61 14.44
N ASP A 282 16.35 -8.43 15.02
CA ASP A 282 17.03 -8.28 16.32
C ASP A 282 16.00 -8.28 17.47
N PRO A 283 15.98 -9.30 18.33
CA PRO A 283 15.02 -9.40 19.43
C PRO A 283 15.14 -8.29 20.48
N THR A 284 16.22 -7.51 20.46
CA THR A 284 16.38 -6.37 21.36
C THR A 284 15.58 -5.15 20.91
N TYR A 285 14.96 -5.17 19.72
CA TYR A 285 14.07 -4.13 19.23
C TYR A 285 12.58 -4.47 19.48
N PRO A 286 11.72 -3.46 19.66
CA PRO A 286 10.28 -3.65 19.82
C PRO A 286 9.56 -3.98 18.50
N ALA A 287 10.22 -3.93 17.35
CA ALA A 287 9.69 -4.34 16.06
C ALA A 287 9.16 -5.78 16.12
N LYS A 288 7.91 -6.02 15.74
CA LYS A 288 7.26 -7.35 15.78
C LYS A 288 6.67 -7.74 14.44
N GLY A 289 6.41 -6.80 13.55
CA GLY A 289 5.89 -7.13 12.25
C GLY A 289 5.83 -5.98 11.26
N ILE A 290 6.00 -6.33 10.01
CA ILE A 290 5.90 -5.44 8.85
C ILE A 290 4.94 -6.10 7.87
N ILE A 291 4.04 -5.35 7.27
CA ILE A 291 3.35 -5.79 6.06
C ILE A 291 4.16 -5.27 4.89
N GLY A 292 4.87 -6.17 4.25
CA GLY A 292 5.70 -5.90 3.09
C GLY A 292 4.98 -6.14 1.77
N PHE A 293 5.60 -5.72 0.68
CA PHE A 293 5.16 -6.09 -0.66
C PHE A 293 5.52 -7.56 -0.91
N GLU A 294 4.65 -8.25 -1.64
CA GLU A 294 4.86 -9.67 -1.93
C GLU A 294 6.04 -9.86 -2.87
N GLY A 295 7.07 -10.55 -2.37
CA GLY A 295 8.23 -10.96 -3.13
C GLY A 295 9.42 -9.98 -3.14
N SER A 296 10.47 -10.43 -3.84
CA SER A 296 11.69 -9.68 -4.11
C SER A 296 11.51 -8.70 -5.29
N ASP A 297 12.55 -7.93 -5.60
CA ASP A 297 12.61 -7.11 -6.82
C ASP A 297 12.34 -7.95 -8.07
N GLU A 298 12.89 -9.17 -8.13
CA GLU A 298 12.68 -10.11 -9.23
C GLU A 298 11.22 -10.60 -9.28
N ASP A 299 10.60 -10.92 -8.14
CA ASP A 299 9.19 -11.34 -8.08
C ASP A 299 8.27 -10.19 -8.52
N THR A 300 8.56 -8.97 -8.09
CA THR A 300 7.85 -7.75 -8.52
C THR A 300 8.00 -7.52 -10.02
N ALA A 301 9.21 -7.67 -10.56
CA ALA A 301 9.49 -7.55 -12.00
C ALA A 301 8.74 -8.61 -12.80
N ARG A 302 8.69 -9.85 -12.31
CA ARG A 302 7.94 -10.95 -12.93
C ARG A 302 6.44 -10.68 -12.94
N SER A 303 5.90 -10.16 -11.84
CA SER A 303 4.51 -9.75 -11.75
C SER A 303 4.20 -8.60 -12.71
N CYS A 304 5.11 -7.62 -12.84
CA CYS A 304 5.00 -6.53 -13.80
C CYS A 304 4.98 -7.04 -15.25
N ALA A 305 5.90 -7.94 -15.62
CA ALA A 305 5.92 -8.57 -16.94
C ALA A 305 4.64 -9.38 -17.20
N SER A 306 4.11 -10.06 -16.18
CA SER A 306 2.83 -10.76 -16.26
C SER A 306 1.68 -9.79 -16.52
N MET A 307 1.66 -8.62 -15.88
CA MET A 307 0.69 -7.56 -16.16
C MET A 307 0.76 -7.10 -17.63
N PHE A 308 1.97 -6.91 -18.19
CA PHE A 308 2.12 -6.56 -19.61
C PHE A 308 1.49 -7.62 -20.52
N ALA A 309 1.76 -8.91 -20.24
CA ALA A 309 1.19 -10.00 -21.00
C ALA A 309 -0.33 -10.04 -20.88
N LEU A 310 -0.89 -9.91 -19.67
CA LEU A 310 -2.34 -9.89 -19.44
C LEU A 310 -3.03 -8.71 -20.15
N ILE A 311 -2.40 -7.54 -20.17
CA ILE A 311 -2.93 -6.36 -20.87
C ILE A 311 -2.93 -6.58 -22.38
N LEU A 312 -1.85 -7.11 -22.92
CA LEU A 312 -1.73 -7.42 -24.37
C LEU A 312 -2.65 -8.56 -24.83
N GLN A 313 -3.06 -9.44 -23.89
CA GLN A 313 -4.05 -10.51 -24.11
C GLN A 313 -5.50 -10.04 -23.91
N ASP A 314 -5.75 -8.77 -23.50
CA ASP A 314 -7.05 -8.27 -23.05
C ASP A 314 -7.67 -9.14 -21.92
N ASN A 315 -6.83 -9.67 -21.03
CA ASN A 315 -7.21 -10.65 -20.00
C ASN A 315 -6.97 -10.16 -18.56
N VAL A 316 -6.95 -8.86 -18.32
CA VAL A 316 -6.74 -8.30 -16.95
C VAL A 316 -7.98 -8.47 -16.09
N GLY A 317 -9.17 -8.33 -16.66
CA GLY A 317 -10.45 -8.51 -15.97
C GLY A 317 -10.91 -7.36 -15.07
N ALA A 318 -10.03 -6.41 -14.74
CA ALA A 318 -10.38 -5.23 -13.94
C ALA A 318 -9.49 -4.03 -14.29
N LYS A 319 -9.99 -2.82 -14.05
CA LYS A 319 -9.24 -1.59 -14.26
C LYS A 319 -8.09 -1.46 -13.25
N ASN A 320 -8.39 -1.71 -11.96
CA ASN A 320 -7.38 -1.68 -10.91
C ASN A 320 -7.03 -3.11 -10.50
N VAL A 321 -5.74 -3.41 -10.52
CA VAL A 321 -5.16 -4.66 -10.03
C VAL A 321 -4.32 -4.32 -8.81
N PHE A 322 -4.77 -4.78 -7.63
CA PHE A 322 -4.09 -4.49 -6.38
C PHE A 322 -2.95 -5.47 -6.15
N ARG A 323 -1.76 -4.95 -5.91
CA ARG A 323 -0.55 -5.71 -5.63
C ARG A 323 -0.69 -6.52 -4.35
N GLY A 324 -0.10 -7.70 -4.31
CA GLY A 324 -0.06 -8.53 -3.13
C GLY A 324 0.79 -7.90 -2.02
N VAL A 325 0.37 -8.16 -0.78
CA VAL A 325 1.14 -7.82 0.42
C VAL A 325 1.21 -9.03 1.32
N ALA A 326 2.29 -9.16 2.09
CA ALA A 326 2.51 -10.30 2.97
C ALA A 326 3.13 -9.86 4.31
N PRO A 327 2.81 -10.58 5.42
CA PRO A 327 3.41 -10.30 6.71
C PRO A 327 4.87 -10.76 6.74
N ILE A 328 5.71 -9.89 7.28
CA ILE A 328 7.10 -10.16 7.62
C ILE A 328 7.20 -10.08 9.14
N THR A 329 7.64 -11.17 9.75
CA THR A 329 7.79 -11.33 11.19
C THR A 329 9.15 -11.97 11.49
N ALA A 330 9.49 -12.15 12.76
CA ALA A 330 10.70 -12.85 13.16
C ALA A 330 10.82 -14.26 12.55
N GLU A 331 9.70 -14.89 12.14
CA GLU A 331 9.70 -16.24 11.56
C GLU A 331 10.26 -16.31 10.14
N ASN A 332 10.14 -15.20 9.36
CA ASN A 332 10.51 -15.21 7.95
C ASN A 332 11.48 -14.08 7.54
N VAL A 333 11.79 -13.15 8.42
CA VAL A 333 12.64 -11.97 8.12
C VAL A 333 14.03 -12.38 7.62
N GLU A 334 14.67 -13.38 8.22
CA GLU A 334 16.00 -13.83 7.80
C GLU A 334 16.03 -14.37 6.36
N LYS A 335 14.95 -15.03 5.94
CA LYS A 335 14.81 -15.49 4.55
C LYS A 335 14.73 -14.30 3.58
N ILE A 336 14.03 -13.24 3.98
CA ILE A 336 13.88 -12.03 3.18
C ILE A 336 15.21 -11.26 3.09
N ILE A 337 15.91 -11.07 4.23
CA ILE A 337 17.24 -10.45 4.25
C ILE A 337 18.22 -11.21 3.35
N SER A 338 18.22 -12.54 3.41
CA SER A 338 19.12 -13.34 2.57
C SER A 338 18.79 -13.33 1.07
N GLY A 339 17.57 -12.97 0.71
CA GLY A 339 17.13 -12.78 -0.68
C GLY A 339 17.43 -11.38 -1.24
N MET A 340 17.70 -10.40 -0.39
CA MET A 340 18.10 -9.06 -0.79
C MET A 340 19.61 -9.06 -1.07
N LYS A 341 20.00 -9.16 -2.35
CA LYS A 341 21.38 -9.09 -2.81
C LYS A 341 21.85 -7.65 -3.04
#